data_1cd549cc8004e713ce2fff66bb55c279
#
_entry.id   1cd549cc8004e713ce2fff66bb55c279
#
_cell.length_a   1.000
_cell.length_b   1.000
_cell.length_c   1.000
_cell.angle_alpha   90.00
_cell.angle_beta   90.00
_cell.angle_gamma   90.00
#
_symmetry.space_group_name_H-M   'P 1'
#
loop_
_entity.id
_entity.type
_entity.pdbx_description
1 polymer ?
#
loop_
_entity_poly.entity_id
_entity_poly.type
_entity_poly.pdbx_seq_one_letter_code
_entity_poly.pdbx_strand_id
1 'polypeptide(L)'
;NIAKADKMVRKAASEGAKIILLPELFERQYFCQERNYDYYLYARSLEDDEAVNHFKKVAAELEVVLPISFYEKDVNVFYNTTAVIDADGSVLGIYRKTHIPDDHYYQEKFYFTPGDTGFKVWDTRYGKIGIGICWDQWFPETARGMAVQGAEILFYPTAIGSEPILEVDSMPHWRRCMQGHAACNVIPVVAANRIGEEYVEPSDENGGQKSSLVFYGSSFVTDSSV
;
A
#
# COMPACT_ATOMS: atom_id res chain seq x y z
N ASN A 1 2.39 3.00 -15.08
CA ASN A 1 1.56 3.51 -13.95
C ASN A 1 2.21 4.72 -13.25
N ILE A 2 3.54 4.82 -13.13
CA ILE A 2 4.24 5.96 -12.47
C ILE A 2 3.79 7.31 -13.04
N ALA A 3 3.76 7.47 -14.36
CA ALA A 3 3.32 8.73 -14.99
C ALA A 3 1.85 9.08 -14.72
N LYS A 4 0.98 8.07 -14.55
CA LYS A 4 -0.42 8.29 -14.14
C LYS A 4 -0.50 8.74 -12.68
N ALA A 5 0.25 8.08 -11.81
CA ALA A 5 0.33 8.42 -10.39
C ALA A 5 0.90 9.83 -10.19
N ASP A 6 1.95 10.21 -10.91
CA ASP A 6 2.53 11.56 -10.88
C ASP A 6 1.49 12.64 -11.19
N LYS A 7 0.70 12.46 -12.26
CA LYS A 7 -0.39 13.39 -12.60
C LYS A 7 -1.41 13.52 -11.48
N MET A 8 -1.76 12.42 -10.81
CA MET A 8 -2.72 12.42 -9.69
C MET A 8 -2.14 13.11 -8.46
N VAL A 9 -0.87 12.85 -8.14
CA VAL A 9 -0.16 13.51 -7.04
C VAL A 9 -0.09 15.01 -7.26
N ARG A 10 0.31 15.47 -8.47
CA ARG A 10 0.35 16.89 -8.80
C ARG A 10 -1.02 17.55 -8.70
N LYS A 11 -2.07 16.86 -9.14
CA LYS A 11 -3.44 17.34 -8.99
C LYS A 11 -3.82 17.48 -7.52
N ALA A 12 -3.62 16.46 -6.70
CA ALA A 12 -3.93 16.51 -5.27
C ALA A 12 -3.15 17.63 -4.54
N ALA A 13 -1.86 17.79 -4.85
CA ALA A 13 -1.04 18.87 -4.30
C ALA A 13 -1.58 20.26 -4.70
N SER A 14 -2.00 20.43 -5.96
CA SER A 14 -2.59 21.69 -6.44
C SER A 14 -3.92 22.03 -5.76
N GLU A 15 -4.62 21.03 -5.23
CA GLU A 15 -5.85 21.16 -4.45
C GLU A 15 -5.58 21.32 -2.94
N GLY A 16 -4.32 21.38 -2.52
CA GLY A 16 -3.88 21.68 -1.16
C GLY A 16 -3.51 20.46 -0.30
N ALA A 17 -3.53 19.25 -0.85
CA ALA A 17 -3.09 18.05 -0.11
C ALA A 17 -1.60 18.15 0.26
N LYS A 18 -1.27 17.81 1.50
CA LYS A 18 0.10 17.83 2.03
C LYS A 18 0.70 16.46 2.26
N ILE A 19 -0.14 15.45 2.49
CA ILE A 19 0.25 14.04 2.56
C ILE A 19 -0.63 13.29 1.58
N ILE A 20 -0.04 12.58 0.62
CA ILE A 20 -0.76 11.96 -0.49
C ILE A 20 -0.40 10.48 -0.54
N LEU A 21 -1.41 9.62 -0.46
CA LEU A 21 -1.25 8.18 -0.47
C LEU A 21 -1.61 7.59 -1.85
N LEU A 22 -0.72 6.77 -2.39
CA LEU A 22 -0.96 5.93 -3.56
C LEU A 22 -1.33 4.50 -3.14
N PRO A 23 -2.00 3.72 -4.00
CA PRO A 23 -2.32 2.32 -3.71
C PRO A 23 -1.09 1.43 -3.54
N GLU A 24 -1.28 0.27 -2.91
CA GLU A 24 -0.28 -0.79 -2.79
C GLU A 24 0.20 -1.27 -4.17
N LEU A 25 1.53 -1.45 -4.33
CA LEU A 25 2.19 -1.98 -5.53
C LEU A 25 1.69 -1.35 -6.84
N PHE A 26 1.42 -0.05 -6.83
CA PHE A 26 0.73 0.68 -7.91
C PHE A 26 1.50 0.73 -9.22
N GLU A 27 2.79 0.50 -9.20
CA GLU A 27 3.66 0.61 -10.38
C GLU A 27 3.23 -0.31 -11.52
N ARG A 28 2.71 -1.48 -11.18
CA ARG A 28 2.41 -2.57 -12.10
C ARG A 28 1.00 -3.08 -11.90
N GLN A 29 0.60 -4.03 -12.75
CA GLN A 29 -0.52 -4.91 -12.48
C GLN A 29 -0.26 -5.66 -11.17
N TYR A 30 -1.32 -6.01 -10.45
CA TYR A 30 -1.22 -6.79 -9.21
C TYR A 30 -0.85 -8.23 -9.55
N PHE A 31 0.44 -8.48 -9.58
CA PHE A 31 1.02 -9.75 -10.02
C PHE A 31 0.81 -10.91 -9.04
N CYS A 32 0.43 -10.62 -7.80
CA CYS A 32 0.22 -11.65 -6.77
C CYS A 32 -1.05 -12.49 -6.97
N GLN A 33 -1.83 -12.25 -8.03
CA GLN A 33 -2.94 -13.13 -8.40
C GLN A 33 -2.46 -14.54 -8.78
N GLU A 34 -1.23 -14.68 -9.26
CA GLU A 34 -0.65 -15.91 -9.76
C GLU A 34 0.74 -16.15 -9.16
N ARG A 35 1.27 -17.37 -9.36
CA ARG A 35 2.65 -17.72 -9.01
C ARG A 35 3.47 -17.78 -10.28
N ASN A 36 4.32 -16.79 -10.49
CA ASN A 36 5.22 -16.71 -11.63
C ASN A 36 6.61 -16.26 -11.17
N TYR A 37 7.60 -17.11 -11.37
CA TYR A 37 8.98 -16.84 -10.95
C TYR A 37 9.61 -15.64 -11.66
N ASP A 38 9.17 -15.29 -12.86
CA ASP A 38 9.68 -14.15 -13.61
C ASP A 38 9.37 -12.81 -12.88
N TYR A 39 8.34 -12.75 -12.05
CA TYR A 39 7.99 -11.54 -11.31
C TYR A 39 8.97 -11.20 -10.18
N TYR A 40 9.86 -12.12 -9.79
CA TYR A 40 10.99 -11.78 -8.93
C TYR A 40 11.94 -10.76 -9.56
N LEU A 41 11.95 -10.68 -10.90
CA LEU A 41 12.72 -9.68 -11.65
C LEU A 41 12.16 -8.25 -11.51
N TYR A 42 10.98 -8.08 -10.97
CA TYR A 42 10.39 -6.77 -10.71
C TYR A 42 10.95 -6.09 -9.45
N ALA A 43 11.43 -6.90 -8.50
CA ALA A 43 11.91 -6.39 -7.23
C ALA A 43 13.18 -5.55 -7.40
N ARG A 44 13.28 -4.47 -6.64
CA ARG A 44 14.42 -3.54 -6.62
C ARG A 44 14.85 -3.23 -5.19
N SER A 45 16.11 -2.82 -5.03
CA SER A 45 16.51 -2.21 -3.77
C SER A 45 15.81 -0.85 -3.59
N LEU A 46 15.77 -0.34 -2.38
CA LEU A 46 15.25 1.00 -2.10
C LEU A 46 15.91 2.08 -2.95
N GLU A 47 17.23 1.95 -3.18
CA GLU A 47 18.06 2.89 -3.92
C GLU A 47 17.81 2.84 -5.43
N ASP A 48 17.47 1.65 -5.95
CA ASP A 48 17.33 1.40 -7.38
C ASP A 48 15.87 1.44 -7.87
N ASP A 49 14.91 1.56 -6.94
CA ASP A 49 13.52 1.56 -7.31
C ASP A 49 13.12 2.82 -8.08
N GLU A 50 12.49 2.62 -9.24
CA GLU A 50 12.14 3.71 -10.16
C GLU A 50 11.08 4.64 -9.57
N ALA A 51 10.03 4.09 -8.93
CA ALA A 51 8.97 4.91 -8.36
C ALA A 51 9.48 5.70 -7.15
N VAL A 52 10.21 5.06 -6.24
CA VAL A 52 10.82 5.76 -5.10
C VAL A 52 11.69 6.92 -5.58
N ASN A 53 12.59 6.68 -6.53
CA ASN A 53 13.49 7.71 -7.06
C ASN A 53 12.76 8.84 -7.82
N HIS A 54 11.67 8.49 -8.51
CA HIS A 54 10.81 9.50 -9.16
C HIS A 54 10.10 10.36 -8.12
N PHE A 55 9.43 9.73 -7.16
CA PHE A 55 8.61 10.45 -6.18
C PHE A 55 9.42 11.20 -5.10
N LYS A 56 10.68 10.88 -4.87
CA LYS A 56 11.60 11.75 -4.10
C LYS A 56 11.70 13.14 -4.71
N LYS A 57 11.84 13.22 -6.04
CA LYS A 57 11.90 14.49 -6.76
C LYS A 57 10.57 15.24 -6.72
N VAL A 58 9.47 14.52 -6.92
CA VAL A 58 8.10 15.09 -6.89
C VAL A 58 7.76 15.59 -5.48
N ALA A 59 8.11 14.85 -4.42
CA ALA A 59 7.91 15.27 -3.05
C ALA A 59 8.61 16.60 -2.74
N ALA A 60 9.89 16.71 -3.10
CA ALA A 60 10.67 17.95 -2.92
C ALA A 60 10.12 19.11 -3.76
N GLU A 61 9.73 18.87 -5.01
CA GLU A 61 9.19 19.88 -5.92
C GLU A 61 7.86 20.47 -5.40
N LEU A 62 6.97 19.59 -4.91
CA LEU A 62 5.61 19.96 -4.49
C LEU A 62 5.49 20.27 -3.00
N GLU A 63 6.57 20.03 -2.24
CA GLU A 63 6.59 20.10 -0.77
C GLU A 63 5.47 19.25 -0.13
N VAL A 64 5.38 17.98 -0.52
CA VAL A 64 4.39 17.00 -0.04
C VAL A 64 5.05 15.74 0.50
N VAL A 65 4.40 15.10 1.47
CA VAL A 65 4.81 13.80 2.00
C VAL A 65 4.17 12.69 1.17
N LEU A 66 4.99 11.72 0.76
CA LEU A 66 4.56 10.62 -0.12
C LEU A 66 4.99 9.27 0.46
N PRO A 67 4.08 8.48 1.04
CA PRO A 67 4.29 7.06 1.24
C PRO A 67 4.22 6.32 -0.10
N ILE A 68 5.32 5.68 -0.51
CA ILE A 68 5.45 5.01 -1.82
C ILE A 68 5.61 3.51 -1.62
N SER A 69 4.62 2.74 -2.07
CA SER A 69 4.64 1.28 -2.04
C SER A 69 5.42 0.73 -3.23
N PHE A 70 6.31 -0.24 -2.98
CA PHE A 70 7.13 -0.90 -3.98
C PHE A 70 7.48 -2.34 -3.62
N TYR A 71 7.93 -3.13 -4.59
CA TYR A 71 8.42 -4.49 -4.40
C TYR A 71 9.92 -4.45 -4.09
N GLU A 72 10.24 -4.60 -2.80
CA GLU A 72 11.61 -4.50 -2.30
C GLU A 72 12.37 -5.83 -2.46
N LYS A 73 13.63 -5.72 -2.89
CA LYS A 73 14.65 -6.76 -2.76
C LYS A 73 15.74 -6.26 -1.82
N ASP A 74 15.91 -6.95 -0.71
CA ASP A 74 17.00 -6.72 0.23
C ASP A 74 17.91 -7.96 0.24
N VAL A 75 19.06 -7.84 -0.44
CA VAL A 75 20.01 -8.93 -0.72
C VAL A 75 19.32 -10.10 -1.41
N ASN A 76 18.86 -11.10 -0.67
CA ASN A 76 18.19 -12.31 -1.15
C ASN A 76 16.77 -12.48 -0.59
N VAL A 77 16.25 -11.47 0.09
CA VAL A 77 14.92 -11.47 0.69
C VAL A 77 14.04 -10.44 -0.02
N PHE A 78 12.75 -10.76 -0.13
CA PHE A 78 11.80 -9.95 -0.88
C PHE A 78 10.66 -9.51 0.04
N TYR A 79 10.27 -8.24 -0.05
CA TYR A 79 9.26 -7.65 0.82
C TYR A 79 8.27 -6.79 0.02
N ASN A 80 7.06 -6.70 0.54
CA ASN A 80 6.10 -5.68 0.18
C ASN A 80 6.34 -4.48 1.11
N THR A 81 6.82 -3.38 0.57
CA THR A 81 7.41 -2.28 1.33
C THR A 81 6.80 -0.94 0.97
N THR A 82 6.72 -0.05 1.94
CA THR A 82 6.40 1.36 1.74
C THR A 82 7.56 2.22 2.23
N ALA A 83 8.13 3.02 1.33
CA ALA A 83 9.10 4.07 1.67
C ALA A 83 8.35 5.35 2.06
N VAL A 84 8.74 5.97 3.16
CA VAL A 84 8.16 7.24 3.61
C VAL A 84 9.06 8.38 3.14
N ILE A 85 8.59 9.15 2.17
CA ILE A 85 9.31 10.28 1.60
C ILE A 85 8.75 11.57 2.20
N ASP A 86 9.61 12.37 2.85
CA ASP A 86 9.21 13.65 3.40
C ASP A 86 9.15 14.76 2.33
N ALA A 87 8.63 15.90 2.72
CA ALA A 87 8.37 17.06 1.86
C ALA A 87 9.63 17.72 1.26
N ASP A 88 10.82 17.33 1.70
CA ASP A 88 12.10 17.75 1.12
C ASP A 88 12.68 16.69 0.15
N GLY A 89 11.96 15.57 -0.03
CA GLY A 89 12.39 14.44 -0.85
C GLY A 89 13.31 13.45 -0.13
N SER A 90 13.59 13.64 1.14
CA SER A 90 14.35 12.67 1.93
C SER A 90 13.50 11.45 2.27
N VAL A 91 14.11 10.27 2.33
CA VAL A 91 13.45 9.04 2.80
C VAL A 91 13.65 8.93 4.30
N LEU A 92 12.58 9.06 5.08
CA LEU A 92 12.61 8.95 6.54
C LEU A 92 12.80 7.49 7.01
N GLY A 93 12.45 6.54 6.18
CA GLY A 93 12.59 5.12 6.44
C GLY A 93 11.59 4.28 5.66
N ILE A 94 11.54 3.00 5.99
CA ILE A 94 10.65 2.03 5.34
C ILE A 94 9.81 1.26 6.35
N TYR A 95 8.63 0.83 5.90
CA TYR A 95 7.80 -0.18 6.55
C TYR A 95 7.64 -1.38 5.62
N ARG A 96 7.95 -2.57 6.11
CA ARG A 96 7.73 -3.84 5.43
C ARG A 96 6.45 -4.48 5.96
N LYS A 97 5.54 -4.84 5.06
CA LYS A 97 4.23 -5.44 5.39
C LYS A 97 4.40 -6.62 6.34
N THR A 98 3.78 -6.52 7.51
CA THR A 98 3.91 -7.54 8.56
C THR A 98 3.06 -8.76 8.26
N HIS A 99 1.80 -8.57 7.86
CA HIS A 99 0.85 -9.63 7.62
C HIS A 99 0.70 -9.89 6.13
N ILE A 100 1.19 -11.05 5.67
CA ILE A 100 1.20 -11.42 4.26
C ILE A 100 0.05 -12.41 4.00
N PRO A 101 -0.92 -12.07 3.13
CA PRO A 101 -1.98 -12.99 2.76
C PRO A 101 -1.48 -14.17 1.90
N ASP A 102 -2.17 -15.28 1.99
CA ASP A 102 -1.97 -16.44 1.12
C ASP A 102 -3.33 -17.11 0.89
N ASP A 103 -4.11 -16.50 0.02
CA ASP A 103 -5.45 -16.95 -0.31
C ASP A 103 -5.67 -16.90 -1.82
N HIS A 104 -6.86 -17.30 -2.26
CA HIS A 104 -7.24 -17.33 -3.66
C HIS A 104 -7.02 -15.97 -4.32
N TYR A 105 -6.16 -15.93 -5.33
CA TYR A 105 -5.76 -14.72 -6.07
C TYR A 105 -5.04 -13.63 -5.25
N TYR A 106 -4.68 -13.92 -3.99
CA TYR A 106 -3.80 -13.10 -3.14
C TYR A 106 -2.65 -13.97 -2.65
N GLN A 107 -1.83 -14.48 -3.60
CA GLN A 107 -0.75 -15.43 -3.33
C GLN A 107 0.54 -14.70 -2.94
N GLU A 108 0.43 -13.74 -2.03
CA GLU A 108 1.55 -12.86 -1.67
C GLU A 108 2.68 -13.59 -0.94
N LYS A 109 2.41 -14.67 -0.20
CA LYS A 109 3.46 -15.47 0.46
C LYS A 109 4.40 -16.17 -0.53
N PHE A 110 4.00 -16.30 -1.79
CA PHE A 110 4.92 -16.78 -2.82
C PHE A 110 6.04 -15.78 -3.10
N TYR A 111 5.78 -14.48 -2.95
CA TYR A 111 6.71 -13.40 -3.30
C TYR A 111 7.35 -12.75 -2.08
N PHE A 112 6.63 -12.58 -0.98
CA PHE A 112 7.04 -11.72 0.12
C PHE A 112 7.27 -12.49 1.41
N THR A 113 8.37 -12.13 2.08
CA THR A 113 8.63 -12.48 3.46
C THR A 113 7.86 -11.52 4.39
N PRO A 114 7.31 -12.00 5.53
CA PRO A 114 6.77 -11.11 6.55
C PRO A 114 7.76 -10.03 6.97
N GLY A 115 7.28 -8.81 7.11
CA GLY A 115 8.11 -7.67 7.47
C GLY A 115 8.77 -7.78 8.83
N ASP A 116 9.98 -7.29 8.93
CA ASP A 116 10.84 -7.30 10.11
C ASP A 116 11.08 -5.92 10.74
N THR A 117 10.44 -4.88 10.17
CA THR A 117 10.60 -3.49 10.63
C THR A 117 9.84 -3.18 11.93
N GLY A 118 8.86 -4.00 12.29
CA GLY A 118 7.88 -3.66 13.32
C GLY A 118 6.97 -2.50 12.89
N PHE A 119 5.97 -2.18 13.72
CA PHE A 119 5.11 -1.02 13.51
C PHE A 119 5.86 0.26 13.88
N LYS A 120 5.83 1.25 12.99
CA LYS A 120 6.60 2.48 13.11
C LYS A 120 5.74 3.72 12.91
N VAL A 121 6.19 4.82 13.47
CA VAL A 121 5.66 6.15 13.27
C VAL A 121 6.79 7.05 12.78
N TRP A 122 6.50 7.88 11.79
CA TRP A 122 7.46 8.84 11.24
C TRP A 122 7.00 10.26 11.54
N ASP A 123 7.92 11.08 12.01
CA ASP A 123 7.71 12.51 12.23
C ASP A 123 8.01 13.22 10.90
N THR A 124 6.94 13.57 10.17
CA THR A 124 7.04 14.23 8.87
C THR A 124 6.83 15.74 9.02
N ARG A 125 7.14 16.49 7.98
CA ARG A 125 6.87 17.94 7.96
C ARG A 125 5.43 18.32 8.34
N TYR A 126 4.46 17.43 8.12
CA TYR A 126 3.02 17.72 8.29
C TYR A 126 2.33 16.89 9.37
N GLY A 127 3.08 16.24 10.23
CA GLY A 127 2.55 15.46 11.34
C GLY A 127 3.14 14.05 11.43
N LYS A 128 2.80 13.38 12.52
CA LYS A 128 3.26 12.02 12.80
C LYS A 128 2.37 10.98 12.12
N ILE A 129 2.92 10.22 11.19
CA ILE A 129 2.17 9.25 10.42
C ILE A 129 2.55 7.81 10.76
N GLY A 130 1.55 6.92 10.82
CA GLY A 130 1.74 5.49 10.86
C GLY A 130 1.31 4.85 9.54
N ILE A 131 1.97 3.76 9.13
CA ILE A 131 1.66 3.06 7.88
C ILE A 131 1.52 1.57 8.15
N GLY A 132 0.34 1.01 7.77
CA GLY A 132 0.12 -0.41 7.57
C GLY A 132 -0.17 -0.67 6.10
N ILE A 133 0.12 -1.86 5.59
CA ILE A 133 -0.10 -2.18 4.17
C ILE A 133 -1.20 -3.23 4.05
N CYS A 134 -2.29 -2.90 3.34
CA CYS A 134 -3.37 -3.79 2.92
C CYS A 134 -3.81 -4.79 4.01
N TRP A 135 -3.36 -6.05 3.97
CA TRP A 135 -3.74 -7.12 4.92
C TRP A 135 -3.51 -6.76 6.39
N ASP A 136 -2.57 -5.86 6.70
CA ASP A 136 -2.36 -5.30 8.04
C ASP A 136 -3.62 -4.64 8.60
N GLN A 137 -4.53 -4.21 7.73
CA GLN A 137 -5.81 -3.58 8.10
C GLN A 137 -6.74 -4.50 8.89
N TRP A 138 -6.57 -5.83 8.79
CA TRP A 138 -7.40 -6.78 9.52
C TRP A 138 -6.95 -7.02 10.96
N PHE A 139 -5.77 -6.50 11.31
CA PHE A 139 -5.13 -6.72 12.61
C PHE A 139 -5.19 -5.42 13.44
N PRO A 140 -6.06 -5.38 14.50
CA PRO A 140 -6.18 -4.20 15.37
C PRO A 140 -4.84 -3.79 16.00
N GLU A 141 -3.93 -4.74 16.20
CA GLU A 141 -2.59 -4.54 16.75
C GLU A 141 -1.76 -3.57 15.90
N THR A 142 -1.94 -3.60 14.57
CA THR A 142 -1.24 -2.68 13.66
C THR A 142 -1.64 -1.23 13.94
N ALA A 143 -2.94 -0.94 13.94
CA ALA A 143 -3.44 0.41 14.21
C ALA A 143 -3.10 0.86 15.65
N ARG A 144 -3.35 0.00 16.64
CA ARG A 144 -3.07 0.30 18.04
C ARG A 144 -1.58 0.47 18.30
N GLY A 145 -0.74 -0.39 17.72
CA GLY A 145 0.71 -0.32 17.87
C GLY A 145 1.29 1.02 17.37
N MET A 146 0.75 1.57 16.29
CA MET A 146 1.15 2.90 15.79
C MET A 146 0.53 4.04 16.61
N ALA A 147 -0.74 3.90 17.04
CA ALA A 147 -1.42 4.92 17.84
C ALA A 147 -0.70 5.17 19.18
N VAL A 148 -0.29 4.12 19.90
CA VAL A 148 0.42 4.26 21.17
C VAL A 148 1.84 4.82 21.02
N GLN A 149 2.41 4.75 19.81
CA GLN A 149 3.68 5.41 19.46
C GLN A 149 3.48 6.89 19.08
N GLY A 150 2.25 7.39 19.08
CA GLY A 150 1.92 8.78 18.84
C GLY A 150 1.62 9.13 17.39
N ALA A 151 1.19 8.17 16.56
CA ALA A 151 0.68 8.48 15.24
C ALA A 151 -0.55 9.40 15.34
N GLU A 152 -0.57 10.46 14.54
CA GLU A 152 -1.67 11.42 14.45
C GLU A 152 -2.64 11.06 13.32
N ILE A 153 -2.17 10.25 12.35
CA ILE A 153 -2.95 9.76 11.22
C ILE A 153 -2.37 8.42 10.75
N LEU A 154 -3.24 7.49 10.35
CA LEU A 154 -2.84 6.18 9.82
C LEU A 154 -3.12 6.09 8.33
N PHE A 155 -2.16 5.53 7.57
CA PHE A 155 -2.23 5.33 6.14
C PHE A 155 -2.18 3.86 5.79
N TYR A 156 -3.07 3.42 4.89
CA TYR A 156 -3.14 2.05 4.39
C TYR A 156 -3.17 2.03 2.86
N PRO A 157 -2.00 1.97 2.19
CA PRO A 157 -1.97 1.60 0.78
C PRO A 157 -2.51 0.17 0.63
N THR A 158 -3.44 -0.03 -0.29
CA THR A 158 -4.25 -1.25 -0.35
C THR A 158 -4.45 -1.72 -1.78
N ALA A 159 -4.55 -3.05 -1.94
CA ALA A 159 -4.98 -3.74 -3.14
C ALA A 159 -6.02 -4.79 -2.72
N ILE A 160 -7.28 -4.35 -2.57
CA ILE A 160 -8.39 -5.21 -2.16
C ILE A 160 -9.55 -5.11 -3.16
N GLY A 161 -10.14 -6.23 -3.47
CA GLY A 161 -11.25 -6.34 -4.40
C GLY A 161 -12.14 -7.52 -4.09
N SER A 162 -13.01 -7.82 -5.04
CA SER A 162 -13.88 -8.99 -5.01
C SER A 162 -13.35 -10.02 -6.01
N GLU A 163 -13.16 -11.23 -5.53
CA GLU A 163 -12.91 -12.38 -6.38
C GLU A 163 -14.24 -12.88 -6.93
N PRO A 164 -14.41 -12.94 -8.27
CA PRO A 164 -15.68 -13.36 -8.86
C PRO A 164 -16.15 -14.75 -8.39
N ILE A 165 -15.21 -15.60 -7.99
CA ILE A 165 -15.50 -16.97 -7.52
C ILE A 165 -16.20 -17.01 -6.14
N LEU A 166 -16.05 -15.96 -5.31
CA LEU A 166 -16.59 -15.96 -3.94
C LEU A 166 -18.00 -15.38 -3.84
N GLU A 167 -18.47 -14.68 -4.85
CA GLU A 167 -19.78 -14.01 -4.89
C GLU A 167 -20.08 -13.12 -3.65
N VAL A 168 -19.01 -12.57 -3.02
CA VAL A 168 -19.10 -11.78 -1.79
C VAL A 168 -18.59 -10.36 -2.03
N ASP A 169 -19.39 -9.37 -1.66
CA ASP A 169 -18.95 -7.98 -1.60
C ASP A 169 -18.30 -7.70 -0.23
N SER A 170 -16.97 -7.67 -0.18
CA SER A 170 -16.19 -7.40 1.02
C SER A 170 -16.01 -5.91 1.34
N MET A 171 -16.39 -5.01 0.45
CA MET A 171 -16.16 -3.56 0.62
C MET A 171 -16.83 -2.98 1.88
N PRO A 172 -18.10 -3.30 2.22
CA PRO A 172 -18.72 -2.81 3.45
C PRO A 172 -18.02 -3.33 4.72
N HIS A 173 -17.50 -4.55 4.68
CA HIS A 173 -16.74 -5.13 5.80
C HIS A 173 -15.40 -4.40 5.97
N TRP A 174 -14.68 -4.20 4.88
CA TRP A 174 -13.43 -3.43 4.87
C TRP A 174 -13.60 -2.04 5.46
N ARG A 175 -14.60 -1.28 4.99
CA ARG A 175 -14.88 0.07 5.51
C ARG A 175 -15.16 0.09 7.01
N ARG A 176 -16.01 -0.84 7.49
CA ARG A 176 -16.31 -0.91 8.94
C ARG A 176 -15.08 -1.21 9.78
N CYS A 177 -14.18 -2.08 9.30
CA CYS A 177 -12.93 -2.39 9.98
C CYS A 177 -12.06 -1.12 10.10
N MET A 178 -11.87 -0.40 9.01
CA MET A 178 -11.06 0.81 8.97
C MET A 178 -11.64 1.95 9.82
N GLN A 179 -12.97 2.12 9.78
CA GLN A 179 -13.70 3.06 10.67
C GLN A 179 -13.53 2.66 12.14
N GLY A 180 -13.56 1.36 12.44
CA GLY A 180 -13.28 0.84 13.77
C GLY A 180 -11.89 1.23 14.28
N HIS A 181 -10.87 1.17 13.44
CA HIS A 181 -9.52 1.62 13.79
C HIS A 181 -9.47 3.11 14.10
N ALA A 182 -10.14 3.94 13.29
CA ALA A 182 -10.21 5.37 13.53
C ALA A 182 -10.92 5.68 14.87
N ALA A 183 -12.08 5.08 15.10
CA ALA A 183 -12.88 5.28 16.30
C ALA A 183 -12.16 4.79 17.57
N CYS A 184 -11.63 3.55 17.55
CA CYS A 184 -10.96 2.96 18.71
C CYS A 184 -9.65 3.64 19.11
N ASN A 185 -8.98 4.30 18.19
CA ASN A 185 -7.71 4.99 18.44
C ASN A 185 -7.85 6.52 18.51
N VAL A 186 -9.03 7.05 18.16
CA VAL A 186 -9.33 8.50 18.11
C VAL A 186 -8.36 9.23 17.18
N ILE A 187 -8.03 8.62 16.03
CA ILE A 187 -7.16 9.21 15.00
C ILE A 187 -7.70 8.91 13.60
N PRO A 188 -7.51 9.81 12.63
CA PRO A 188 -7.97 9.59 11.26
C PRO A 188 -7.26 8.41 10.60
N VAL A 189 -7.98 7.75 9.69
CA VAL A 189 -7.44 6.67 8.83
C VAL A 189 -7.66 7.02 7.37
N VAL A 190 -6.63 6.86 6.56
CA VAL A 190 -6.63 7.07 5.11
C VAL A 190 -6.36 5.74 4.41
N ALA A 191 -7.24 5.33 3.54
CA ALA A 191 -7.08 4.13 2.72
C ALA A 191 -7.09 4.49 1.24
N ALA A 192 -6.05 4.09 0.51
CA ALA A 192 -5.96 4.22 -0.93
C ALA A 192 -5.95 2.83 -1.57
N ASN A 193 -6.99 2.52 -2.33
CA ASN A 193 -7.17 1.22 -2.97
C ASN A 193 -7.01 1.29 -4.49
N ARG A 194 -6.57 0.19 -5.08
CA ARG A 194 -6.59 -0.02 -6.54
C ARG A 194 -8.04 0.01 -7.05
N ILE A 195 -8.21 0.28 -8.35
CA ILE A 195 -9.51 0.30 -9.01
C ILE A 195 -9.43 -0.32 -10.39
N GLY A 196 -10.47 -1.04 -10.76
CA GLY A 196 -10.63 -1.68 -12.07
C GLY A 196 -10.44 -3.18 -12.00
N GLU A 197 -10.66 -3.84 -13.11
CA GLU A 197 -10.49 -5.28 -13.24
C GLU A 197 -9.12 -5.60 -13.81
N GLU A 198 -8.42 -6.53 -13.18
CA GLU A 198 -7.12 -7.02 -13.61
C GLU A 198 -7.19 -8.52 -13.88
N TYR A 199 -6.69 -8.94 -15.04
CA TYR A 199 -6.78 -10.31 -15.53
C TYR A 199 -5.43 -11.00 -15.51
N VAL A 200 -5.46 -12.31 -15.29
CA VAL A 200 -4.35 -13.23 -15.52
C VAL A 200 -4.77 -14.22 -16.60
N GLU A 201 -4.01 -14.25 -17.67
CA GLU A 201 -4.21 -15.21 -18.77
C GLU A 201 -3.39 -16.48 -18.55
N PRO A 202 -3.92 -17.64 -18.98
CA PRO A 202 -3.19 -18.90 -18.86
C PRO A 202 -1.85 -18.88 -19.57
N SER A 203 -0.81 -19.36 -18.89
CA SER A 203 0.51 -19.62 -19.47
C SER A 203 1.14 -20.85 -18.85
N ASP A 204 2.23 -21.33 -19.44
CA ASP A 204 2.97 -22.46 -18.88
C ASP A 204 3.61 -22.11 -17.53
N GLU A 205 4.05 -20.84 -17.39
CA GLU A 205 4.70 -20.32 -16.18
C GLU A 205 3.76 -20.28 -14.98
N ASN A 206 2.46 -20.02 -15.19
CA ASN A 206 1.45 -19.96 -14.12
C ASN A 206 0.62 -21.25 -13.98
N GLY A 207 1.01 -22.31 -14.67
CA GLY A 207 0.31 -23.59 -14.63
C GLY A 207 -1.08 -23.57 -15.27
N GLY A 208 -1.32 -22.67 -16.21
CA GLY A 208 -2.59 -22.51 -16.92
C GLY A 208 -3.67 -21.78 -16.14
N GLN A 209 -3.29 -21.02 -15.09
CA GLN A 209 -4.25 -20.24 -14.29
C GLN A 209 -4.91 -19.16 -15.13
N LYS A 210 -6.25 -19.10 -15.07
CA LYS A 210 -7.04 -17.98 -15.56
C LYS A 210 -7.83 -17.39 -14.40
N SER A 211 -7.61 -16.12 -14.13
CA SER A 211 -8.30 -15.43 -13.01
C SER A 211 -8.54 -13.97 -13.31
N SER A 212 -9.41 -13.35 -12.53
CA SER A 212 -9.55 -11.89 -12.47
C SER A 212 -9.84 -11.43 -11.05
N LEU A 213 -9.40 -10.23 -10.73
CA LEU A 213 -9.76 -9.49 -9.52
C LEU A 213 -10.39 -8.17 -9.90
N VAL A 214 -11.54 -7.87 -9.31
CA VAL A 214 -12.20 -6.58 -9.45
C VAL A 214 -11.87 -5.73 -8.24
N PHE A 215 -10.84 -4.91 -8.36
CA PHE A 215 -10.51 -3.92 -7.33
C PHE A 215 -11.58 -2.85 -7.28
N TYR A 216 -12.29 -2.75 -6.17
CA TYR A 216 -13.48 -1.89 -6.09
C TYR A 216 -13.18 -0.41 -5.82
N GLY A 217 -11.90 0.00 -5.82
CA GLY A 217 -11.52 1.38 -5.52
C GLY A 217 -12.02 1.80 -4.15
N SER A 218 -12.96 2.73 -4.11
CA SER A 218 -13.59 3.17 -2.87
C SER A 218 -12.62 3.72 -1.82
N SER A 219 -11.48 4.28 -2.26
CA SER A 219 -10.53 4.99 -1.38
C SER A 219 -11.27 6.03 -0.54
N PHE A 220 -10.87 6.18 0.72
CA PHE A 220 -11.56 7.09 1.64
C PHE A 220 -10.65 7.61 2.74
N VAL A 221 -11.12 8.67 3.37
CA VAL A 221 -10.62 9.16 4.65
C VAL A 221 -11.75 9.02 5.66
N THR A 222 -11.47 8.48 6.82
CA THR A 222 -12.41 8.47 7.95
C THR A 222 -11.76 9.14 9.16
N ASP A 223 -12.53 9.92 9.88
CA ASP A 223 -12.10 10.51 11.13
C ASP A 223 -12.49 9.63 12.33
N SER A 224 -12.22 10.12 13.54
CA SER A 224 -12.48 9.40 14.79
C SER A 224 -13.95 9.45 15.23
N SER A 225 -14.79 10.23 14.56
CA SER A 225 -16.17 10.50 14.98
C SER A 225 -17.24 9.77 14.17
N VAL A 226 -16.85 9.00 13.17
CA VAL A 226 -17.76 8.30 12.22
C VAL A 226 -17.94 6.85 12.58
#